data_e19a542fdaeef471770505c52b7a6349
#
_entry.id   e19a542fdaeef471770505c52b7a6349
#
_cell.length_a   1.000
_cell.length_b   1.000
_cell.length_c   1.000
_cell.angle_alpha   90.00
_cell.angle_beta   90.00
_cell.angle_gamma   90.00
#
_symmetry.space_group_name_H-M   'P 1'
#
loop_
_entity.id
_entity.type
_entity.pdbx_description
1 polymer ?
#
loop_
_entity_poly.entity_id
_entity_poly.type
_entity_poly.pdbx_seq_one_letter_code
_entity_poly.pdbx_strand_id
1 'polypeptide(L)'
;VIENVADFGEYGEENTGESEIFQVVEDMPSFPGGNVSKWIAKNVKYPVLAMENGIQGKVFIQFVIERDGSITDVKVARGVDASLDKEAVRVVQSMPKWKPGKQIGKPVRVAYTLPINFQLSNN
;
A
#
# COMPACT_ATOMS: atom_id res chain seq x y z
N VAL A 1 21.39 14.39 13.50
CA VAL A 1 21.57 14.13 13.59
C VAL A 1 21.51 13.80 13.48
N ILE A 2 21.43 13.70 13.41
CA ILE A 2 21.57 13.33 13.36
C ILE A 2 21.25 12.85 13.61
N GLU A 3 21.09 12.73 13.61
CA GLU A 3 21.11 12.22 13.84
C GLU A 3 20.87 11.64 13.80
N ASN A 4 20.99 11.65 13.40
CA ASN A 4 21.16 11.03 13.28
C ASN A 4 21.45 10.58 13.03
N VAL A 5 21.77 10.51 12.69
CA VAL A 5 22.39 10.05 12.51
C VAL A 5 22.76 9.40 12.65
N ALA A 6 22.90 9.34 12.82
CA ALA A 6 23.40 8.77 13.05
C ALA A 6 23.50 8.07 13.16
N ASP A 7 23.45 8.00 13.32
CA ASP A 7 23.74 7.47 13.46
C ASP A 7 23.89 6.91 13.11
N PHE A 8 24.07 6.90 12.47
CA PHE A 8 24.45 6.48 12.04
C PHE A 8 25.11 5.80 11.90
N GLY A 9 25.23 6.03 11.65
CA GLY A 9 26.34 5.53 11.20
C GLY A 9 26.83 4.26 11.41
N GLU A 10 27.42 4.10 12.25
CA GLU A 10 28.01 2.95 12.39
C GLU A 10 27.17 1.92 12.07
N TYR A 11 26.09 2.14 11.97
CA TYR A 11 25.29 1.10 11.58
C TYR A 11 25.16 1.08 10.13
N GLY A 12 26.04 1.65 9.44
CA GLY A 12 26.03 1.58 8.02
C GLY A 12 25.99 0.18 7.51
N GLU A 13 26.68 -0.73 8.17
CA GLU A 13 26.67 -2.02 7.61
C GLU A 13 25.39 -2.72 7.82
N GLU A 14 24.69 -2.44 8.86
CA GLU A 14 23.41 -3.05 8.94
C GLU A 14 22.47 -2.42 7.99
N ASN A 15 22.80 -1.31 7.45
CA ASN A 15 21.98 -0.70 6.46
C ASN A 15 22.46 -1.11 5.09
N THR A 16 22.25 -2.35 4.77
CA THR A 16 22.68 -2.90 3.50
C THR A 16 21.67 -2.66 2.42
N GLY A 17 20.63 -1.89 2.68
CA GLY A 17 19.52 -1.70 1.75
C GLY A 17 18.38 -2.63 2.00
N GLU A 18 18.55 -3.64 2.84
CA GLU A 18 17.50 -4.61 3.08
C GLU A 18 16.35 -4.03 3.89
N SER A 19 16.62 -3.12 4.79
CA SER A 19 15.59 -2.48 5.59
C SER A 19 15.12 -1.17 5.00
N GLU A 20 15.82 -0.67 4.00
CA GLU A 20 15.48 0.60 3.39
C GLU A 20 14.19 0.49 2.59
N ILE A 21 13.33 1.49 2.69
CA ILE A 21 12.08 1.54 1.96
C ILE A 21 12.20 2.62 0.90
N PHE A 22 12.01 2.24 -0.37
CA PHE A 22 12.13 3.15 -1.49
C PHE A 22 10.77 3.71 -1.89
N GLN A 23 10.74 4.93 -2.39
CA GLN A 23 9.52 5.51 -2.95
C GLN A 23 9.45 5.27 -4.46
N VAL A 24 10.59 5.32 -5.12
CA VAL A 24 10.68 5.12 -6.57
C VAL A 24 11.90 4.26 -6.82
N VAL A 25 11.75 3.28 -7.69
CA VAL A 25 12.85 2.39 -8.07
C VAL A 25 12.84 2.20 -9.58
N GLU A 26 13.91 1.59 -10.08
CA GLU A 26 14.06 1.39 -11.52
C GLU A 26 12.94 0.53 -12.09
N ASP A 27 12.64 -0.58 -11.42
CA ASP A 27 11.53 -1.43 -11.81
C ASP A 27 10.49 -1.35 -10.71
N MET A 28 9.40 -0.62 -10.94
CA MET A 28 8.36 -0.46 -9.95
C MET A 28 7.61 -1.79 -9.73
N PRO A 29 7.10 -2.02 -8.51
CA PRO A 29 6.30 -3.21 -8.26
C PRO A 29 5.07 -3.24 -9.15
N SER A 30 4.60 -4.44 -9.47
CA SER A 30 3.40 -4.58 -10.26
C SER A 30 2.47 -5.63 -9.64
N PHE A 31 1.18 -5.41 -9.82
CA PHE A 31 0.17 -6.32 -9.32
C PHE A 31 0.08 -7.54 -10.25
N PRO A 32 -0.04 -8.76 -9.70
CA PRO A 32 -0.17 -9.94 -10.56
C PRO A 32 -1.45 -9.85 -11.38
N GLY A 33 -1.34 -10.10 -12.67
CA GLY A 33 -2.46 -9.93 -13.59
C GLY A 33 -2.61 -8.51 -14.11
N GLY A 34 -1.88 -7.57 -13.55
CA GLY A 34 -1.69 -6.24 -14.13
C GLY A 34 -2.69 -5.16 -13.76
N ASN A 35 -3.87 -5.49 -13.25
CA ASN A 35 -4.89 -4.47 -12.99
C ASN A 35 -5.42 -4.56 -11.56
N VAL A 36 -4.75 -3.83 -10.68
CA VAL A 36 -5.11 -3.85 -9.26
C VAL A 36 -6.47 -3.19 -9.03
N SER A 37 -6.82 -2.16 -9.80
CA SER A 37 -8.10 -1.50 -9.63
C SER A 37 -9.25 -2.45 -9.90
N LYS A 38 -9.11 -3.29 -10.91
CA LYS A 38 -10.12 -4.27 -11.24
C LYS A 38 -10.26 -5.31 -10.13
N TRP A 39 -9.13 -5.76 -9.59
CA TRP A 39 -9.13 -6.72 -8.49
C TRP A 39 -9.83 -6.12 -7.26
N ILE A 40 -9.54 -4.86 -6.96
CA ILE A 40 -10.16 -4.18 -5.83
C ILE A 40 -11.65 -4.09 -6.03
N ALA A 41 -12.09 -3.70 -7.23
CA ALA A 41 -13.53 -3.57 -7.52
C ALA A 41 -14.27 -4.88 -7.29
N LYS A 42 -13.61 -6.01 -7.54
CA LYS A 42 -14.23 -7.31 -7.32
C LYS A 42 -14.26 -7.73 -5.86
N ASN A 43 -13.32 -7.24 -5.06
CA ASN A 43 -13.12 -7.77 -3.70
C ASN A 43 -13.51 -6.81 -2.60
N VAL A 44 -13.67 -5.53 -2.91
CA VAL A 44 -14.07 -4.55 -1.92
C VAL A 44 -15.57 -4.69 -1.63
N LYS A 45 -15.93 -4.52 -0.38
CA LYS A 45 -17.34 -4.58 0.04
C LYS A 45 -17.72 -3.22 0.60
N TYR A 46 -18.78 -2.66 0.07
CA TYR A 46 -19.26 -1.38 0.55
C TYR A 46 -19.87 -1.59 1.93
N PRO A 47 -19.36 -0.93 2.98
CA PRO A 47 -19.97 -1.10 4.32
C PRO A 47 -21.41 -0.65 4.33
N VAL A 48 -22.27 -1.48 4.93
CA VAL A 48 -23.71 -1.21 4.94
C VAL A 48 -24.02 0.14 5.58
N LEU A 49 -23.35 0.43 6.68
CA LEU A 49 -23.59 1.68 7.39
C LEU A 49 -23.26 2.90 6.53
N ALA A 50 -22.14 2.83 5.83
CA ALA A 50 -21.74 3.93 4.94
C ALA A 50 -22.71 4.04 3.77
N MET A 51 -23.15 2.90 3.23
CA MET A 51 -24.09 2.91 2.13
C MET A 51 -25.41 3.56 2.56
N GLU A 52 -25.91 3.19 3.73
CA GLU A 52 -27.17 3.73 4.24
C GLU A 52 -27.10 5.23 4.48
N ASN A 53 -25.92 5.72 4.80
CA ASN A 53 -25.73 7.15 5.08
C ASN A 53 -25.20 7.93 3.87
N GLY A 54 -25.11 7.27 2.71
CA GLY A 54 -24.67 7.95 1.50
C GLY A 54 -23.22 8.40 1.51
N ILE A 55 -22.37 7.73 2.29
CA ILE A 55 -20.98 8.16 2.43
C ILE A 55 -20.14 7.57 1.31
N GLN A 56 -19.43 8.43 0.58
CA GLN A 56 -18.57 8.05 -0.53
C GLN A 56 -17.24 8.78 -0.44
N GLY A 57 -16.28 8.33 -1.20
CA GLY A 57 -15.00 9.01 -1.30
C GLY A 57 -13.87 8.04 -1.59
N LYS A 58 -12.68 8.59 -1.72
CA LYS A 58 -11.46 7.81 -1.94
C LYS A 58 -10.67 7.73 -0.66
N VAL A 59 -10.35 6.50 -0.26
CA VAL A 59 -9.44 6.26 0.86
C VAL A 59 -8.08 5.92 0.28
N PHE A 60 -7.06 6.64 0.71
CA PHE A 60 -5.70 6.38 0.24
C PHE A 60 -4.99 5.51 1.26
N ILE A 61 -4.57 4.33 0.83
CA ILE A 61 -3.90 3.35 1.69
C ILE A 61 -2.44 3.29 1.28
N GLN A 62 -1.56 3.44 2.28
CA GLN A 62 -0.14 3.28 2.06
C GLN A 62 0.30 1.95 2.62
N PHE A 63 1.16 1.25 1.92
CA PHE A 63 1.67 -0.03 2.38
C PHE A 63 3.05 -0.26 1.79
N VAL A 64 3.74 -1.27 2.31
CA VAL A 64 5.06 -1.63 1.81
C VAL A 64 4.94 -2.93 1.04
N ILE A 65 5.49 -2.95 -0.17
CA ILE A 65 5.62 -4.16 -0.95
C ILE A 65 7.02 -4.70 -0.67
N GLU A 66 7.07 -5.82 0.03
CA GLU A 66 8.32 -6.40 0.50
C GLU A 66 9.10 -7.02 -0.65
N ARG A 67 10.34 -7.42 -0.35
CA ARG A 67 11.21 -7.99 -1.37
C ARG A 67 10.66 -9.30 -1.94
N ASP A 68 9.79 -9.99 -1.21
CA ASP A 68 9.13 -11.19 -1.70
C ASP A 68 7.75 -10.89 -2.28
N GLY A 69 7.35 -9.62 -2.36
CA GLY A 69 6.06 -9.23 -2.89
C GLY A 69 4.94 -9.17 -1.88
N SER A 70 5.18 -9.60 -0.65
CA SER A 70 4.12 -9.56 0.36
C SER A 70 3.83 -8.12 0.79
N ILE A 71 2.63 -7.91 1.31
CA ILE A 71 2.16 -6.58 1.71
C ILE A 71 2.29 -6.46 3.22
N THR A 72 2.95 -5.40 3.68
CA THR A 72 3.11 -5.13 5.10
C THR A 72 2.86 -3.66 5.39
N ASP A 73 2.78 -3.34 6.68
CA ASP A 73 2.72 -1.96 7.15
C ASP A 73 1.59 -1.17 6.50
N VAL A 74 0.41 -1.78 6.44
CA VAL A 74 -0.77 -1.17 5.81
C VAL A 74 -1.34 -0.12 6.72
N LYS A 75 -1.54 1.10 6.19
CA LYS A 75 -2.10 2.18 6.99
C LYS A 75 -2.87 3.15 6.11
N VAL A 76 -3.79 3.87 6.72
CA VAL A 76 -4.58 4.89 6.04
C VAL A 76 -3.74 6.14 5.92
N ALA A 77 -3.40 6.53 4.69
CA ALA A 77 -2.69 7.77 4.44
C ALA A 77 -3.67 8.95 4.44
N ARG A 78 -4.86 8.72 3.89
CA ARG A 78 -5.90 9.74 3.86
C ARG A 78 -7.24 9.05 3.91
N GLY A 79 -8.00 9.28 4.98
CA GLY A 79 -9.28 8.63 5.20
C GLY A 79 -10.46 9.50 4.83
N VAL A 80 -11.62 8.87 4.84
CA VAL A 80 -12.89 9.54 4.57
C VAL A 80 -13.83 9.33 5.75
N ASP A 81 -13.99 8.09 6.17
CA ASP A 81 -14.95 7.69 7.19
C ASP A 81 -14.46 6.39 7.79
N ALA A 82 -14.70 6.19 9.07
CA ALA A 82 -14.15 5.04 9.79
C ALA A 82 -14.52 3.71 9.13
N SER A 83 -15.76 3.55 8.67
CA SER A 83 -16.18 2.29 8.07
C SER A 83 -15.52 2.07 6.71
N LEU A 84 -15.42 3.13 5.89
CA LEU A 84 -14.74 3.02 4.59
C LEU A 84 -13.25 2.76 4.79
N ASP A 85 -12.64 3.45 5.75
CA ASP A 85 -11.22 3.29 6.01
C ASP A 85 -10.89 1.86 6.43
N LYS A 86 -11.72 1.28 7.29
CA LYS A 86 -11.53 -0.07 7.77
C LYS A 86 -11.63 -1.08 6.62
N GLU A 87 -12.61 -0.91 5.76
CA GLU A 87 -12.77 -1.80 4.62
C GLU A 87 -11.62 -1.66 3.63
N ALA A 88 -11.15 -0.44 3.41
CA ALA A 88 -10.02 -0.20 2.53
C ALA A 88 -8.78 -0.93 3.03
N VAL A 89 -8.51 -0.87 4.33
CA VAL A 89 -7.39 -1.59 4.92
C VAL A 89 -7.58 -3.10 4.73
N ARG A 90 -8.77 -3.60 5.00
CA ARG A 90 -9.06 -5.02 4.87
C ARG A 90 -8.78 -5.53 3.45
N VAL A 91 -9.28 -4.80 2.44
CA VAL A 91 -9.13 -5.28 1.06
C VAL A 91 -7.67 -5.24 0.63
N VAL A 92 -6.92 -4.23 1.06
CA VAL A 92 -5.49 -4.17 0.74
C VAL A 92 -4.74 -5.33 1.41
N GLN A 93 -5.07 -5.63 2.66
CA GLN A 93 -4.41 -6.72 3.37
C GLN A 93 -4.73 -8.08 2.77
N SER A 94 -5.79 -8.19 1.99
CA SER A 94 -6.18 -9.47 1.38
C SER A 94 -5.59 -9.66 -0.02
N MET A 95 -4.82 -8.70 -0.53
CA MET A 95 -4.24 -8.82 -1.85
C MET A 95 -3.21 -9.96 -1.93
N PRO A 96 -3.12 -10.60 -3.10
CA PRO A 96 -2.05 -11.58 -3.30
C PRO A 96 -0.70 -10.89 -3.37
N LYS A 97 0.36 -11.68 -3.36
CA LYS A 97 1.71 -11.12 -3.47
C LYS A 97 1.87 -10.37 -4.78
N TRP A 98 2.54 -9.25 -4.70
CA TRP A 98 2.89 -8.44 -5.87
C TRP A 98 4.21 -8.92 -6.43
N LYS A 99 4.48 -8.52 -7.67
CA LYS A 99 5.82 -8.63 -8.21
C LYS A 99 6.62 -7.51 -7.57
N PRO A 100 7.72 -7.82 -6.85
CA PRO A 100 8.42 -6.77 -6.09
C PRO A 100 9.13 -5.79 -6.99
N GLY A 101 9.38 -4.59 -6.46
CA GLY A 101 10.19 -3.61 -7.13
C GLY A 101 11.65 -4.03 -7.10
N LYS A 102 12.43 -3.51 -8.05
CA LYS A 102 13.85 -3.84 -8.14
C LYS A 102 14.67 -2.60 -8.34
N GLN A 103 15.84 -2.60 -7.71
CA GLN A 103 16.84 -1.56 -7.88
C GLN A 103 18.15 -2.25 -8.19
N ILE A 104 18.74 -1.92 -9.33
CA ILE A 104 19.98 -2.54 -9.80
C ILE A 104 19.81 -4.07 -9.80
N GLY A 105 18.70 -4.51 -10.37
CA GLY A 105 18.41 -5.94 -10.53
C GLY A 105 18.05 -6.70 -9.27
N LYS A 106 18.00 -6.05 -8.11
CA LYS A 106 17.72 -6.71 -6.83
C LYS A 106 16.37 -6.31 -6.28
N PRO A 107 15.58 -7.25 -5.74
CA PRO A 107 14.33 -6.88 -5.10
C PRO A 107 14.56 -5.97 -3.91
N VAL A 108 13.72 -4.95 -3.78
CA VAL A 108 13.80 -4.00 -2.67
C VAL A 108 12.40 -3.75 -2.12
N ARG A 109 12.36 -3.16 -0.93
CA ARG A 109 11.10 -2.77 -0.29
C ARG A 109 10.64 -1.45 -0.88
N VAL A 110 9.39 -1.36 -1.28
CA VAL A 110 8.86 -0.14 -1.90
C VAL A 110 7.59 0.29 -1.19
N ALA A 111 7.52 1.56 -0.82
CA ALA A 111 6.29 2.15 -0.29
C ALA A 111 5.38 2.49 -1.47
N TYR A 112 4.14 2.11 -1.36
CA TYR A 112 3.16 2.29 -2.42
C TYR A 112 1.88 2.86 -1.83
N THR A 113 1.25 3.78 -2.53
CA THR A 113 -0.01 4.36 -2.09
C THR A 113 -1.06 4.07 -3.15
N LEU A 114 -2.21 3.59 -2.70
CA LEU A 114 -3.25 3.12 -3.58
C LEU A 114 -4.58 3.74 -3.18
N PRO A 115 -5.30 4.36 -4.13
CA PRO A 115 -6.62 4.89 -3.82
C PRO A 115 -7.67 3.78 -3.92
N ILE A 116 -8.52 3.69 -2.91
CA ILE A 116 -9.67 2.79 -2.93
C ILE A 116 -10.90 3.68 -3.08
N ASN A 117 -11.58 3.58 -4.19
CA ASN A 117 -12.70 4.46 -4.50
C ASN A 117 -14.01 3.82 -4.08
N PHE A 118 -14.71 4.46 -3.14
CA PHE A 118 -16.03 4.05 -2.72
C PHE A 118 -17.05 4.99 -3.36
N GLN A 119 -17.78 4.48 -4.32
CA GLN A 119 -18.74 5.28 -5.04
C GLN A 119 -20.05 4.53 -5.13
N LEU A 120 -21.12 5.21 -4.75
CA LEU A 120 -22.45 4.63 -4.80
C LEU A 120 -23.04 4.82 -6.19
N SER A 121 -23.71 3.78 -6.67
CA SER A 121 -24.38 3.83 -7.96
C SER A 121 -25.76 4.38 -7.77
N ASN A 122 -26.22 5.17 -8.74
CA ASN A 122 -27.54 5.74 -8.71
C ASN A 122 -28.54 4.96 -9.54
N ASN A 123 -28.15 3.84 -10.05
CA ASN A 123 -29.12 3.10 -10.86
C ASN A 123 -29.83 2.07 -10.08
#